data_54385206ee2df64a8a9d363e92998e25
#
_entry.id   54385206ee2df64a8a9d363e92998e25
#
_cell.length_a   1.000
_cell.length_b   1.000
_cell.length_c   1.000
_cell.angle_alpha   90.00
_cell.angle_beta   90.00
_cell.angle_gamma   90.00
#
_symmetry.space_group_name_H-M   'P 1'
#
loop_
_entity.id
_entity.type
_entity.pdbx_description
1 polymer ?
#
loop_
_entity_poly.entity_id
_entity_poly.type
_entity_poly.pdbx_seq_one_letter_code
_entity_poly.pdbx_strand_id
1 'polypeptide(L)'
;MYRRTMWIKRDGTKEHVWRCVNRLEFGTKYCKHSPSLKEPVLHQAILNCIQSVFHNKEEIMDAIRDTEKKILMLGDGKNNPELLRQKIQDIENGMANLLTLASQSFHGDEFEKTFREMTEEKARLTERLQQAEKDLEGEQIQHMKLDSILKSTDIDLIPPTEFDDFFIRRIVEQVTILSNEKIEVRFIGGFSKVGDIPKNEK
;
A
#
# COMPACT_ATOMS: atom_id res chain seq x y z
N MET A 1 -14.78 5.61 8.08
CA MET A 1 -14.19 6.95 8.15
C MET A 1 -14.52 7.59 9.49
N TYR A 2 -13.56 8.31 10.11
CA TYR A 2 -13.77 9.04 11.37
C TYR A 2 -13.76 10.54 11.12
N ARG A 3 -14.56 11.28 11.92
CA ARG A 3 -14.66 12.75 11.89
C ARG A 3 -14.37 13.30 13.28
N ARG A 4 -13.62 14.39 13.32
CA ARG A 4 -13.40 15.19 14.52
C ARG A 4 -14.68 15.92 14.90
N THR A 5 -15.14 15.74 16.14
CA THR A 5 -16.32 16.40 16.71
C THR A 5 -15.95 17.03 18.05
N MET A 6 -16.72 18.03 18.46
CA MET A 6 -16.53 18.68 19.76
C MET A 6 -17.58 18.20 20.74
N TRP A 7 -17.15 17.78 21.92
CA TRP A 7 -18.02 17.54 23.05
C TRP A 7 -17.93 18.67 24.07
N ILE A 8 -19.07 19.04 24.60
CA ILE A 8 -19.17 20.00 25.71
C ILE A 8 -19.55 19.18 26.94
N LYS A 9 -18.68 19.17 27.95
CA LYS A 9 -18.92 18.48 29.21
C LYS A 9 -19.92 19.31 30.06
N ARG A 10 -20.42 18.71 31.13
CA ARG A 10 -21.37 19.37 32.05
C ARG A 10 -20.78 20.59 32.75
N ASP A 11 -19.48 20.65 32.91
CA ASP A 11 -18.71 21.77 33.47
C ASP A 11 -18.39 22.87 32.43
N GLY A 12 -18.91 22.75 31.21
CA GLY A 12 -18.67 23.69 30.10
C GLY A 12 -17.34 23.49 29.37
N THR A 13 -16.49 22.56 29.80
CA THR A 13 -15.22 22.26 29.09
C THR A 13 -15.48 21.65 27.74
N LYS A 14 -14.69 22.07 26.75
CA LYS A 14 -14.76 21.57 25.38
C LYS A 14 -13.68 20.51 25.15
N GLU A 15 -14.07 19.36 24.64
CA GLU A 15 -13.17 18.26 24.33
C GLU A 15 -13.36 17.80 22.88
N HIS A 16 -12.27 17.60 22.14
CA HIS A 16 -12.33 17.05 20.79
C HIS A 16 -12.31 15.53 20.82
N VAL A 17 -13.23 14.93 20.05
CA VAL A 17 -13.44 13.49 19.99
C VAL A 17 -13.58 13.06 18.54
N TRP A 18 -12.88 11.99 18.19
CA TRP A 18 -12.98 11.35 16.90
C TRP A 18 -14.07 10.27 16.91
N ARG A 19 -15.02 10.35 15.99
CA ARG A 19 -16.19 9.47 15.92
C ARG A 19 -16.41 8.97 14.51
N CYS A 20 -16.88 7.72 14.40
CA CYS A 20 -17.26 7.13 13.12
C CYS A 20 -18.39 7.92 12.45
N VAL A 21 -18.21 8.30 11.19
CA VAL A 21 -19.19 9.06 10.40
C VAL A 21 -20.50 8.28 10.27
N ASN A 22 -20.45 6.99 9.94
CA ASN A 22 -21.66 6.18 9.81
C ASN A 22 -22.44 6.09 11.13
N ARG A 23 -21.73 6.05 12.27
CA ARG A 23 -22.40 6.09 13.58
C ARG A 23 -23.01 7.44 13.90
N LEU A 24 -22.41 8.52 13.44
CA LEU A 24 -22.93 9.87 13.62
C LEU A 24 -24.19 10.12 12.78
N GLU A 25 -24.19 9.66 11.53
CA GLU A 25 -25.26 9.92 10.57
C GLU A 25 -26.42 8.93 10.67
N PHE A 26 -26.12 7.65 10.88
CA PHE A 26 -27.12 6.58 10.83
C PHE A 26 -27.33 5.85 12.17
N GLY A 27 -26.63 6.28 13.24
CA GLY A 27 -26.75 5.71 14.58
C GLY A 27 -26.01 4.38 14.79
N THR A 28 -26.17 3.83 15.99
CA THR A 28 -25.45 2.60 16.44
C THR A 28 -25.82 1.33 15.68
N LYS A 29 -26.96 1.31 14.99
CA LYS A 29 -27.38 0.15 14.17
C LYS A 29 -26.38 -0.15 13.04
N TYR A 30 -25.81 0.90 12.44
CA TYR A 30 -24.94 0.78 11.28
C TYR A 30 -23.46 0.63 11.63
N CYS A 31 -23.04 1.00 12.84
CA CYS A 31 -21.67 0.84 13.29
C CYS A 31 -21.62 0.58 14.81
N LYS A 32 -21.80 -0.69 15.20
CA LYS A 32 -21.89 -1.12 16.61
C LYS A 32 -20.55 -1.06 17.34
N HIS A 33 -19.45 -1.33 16.63
CA HIS A 33 -18.11 -1.55 17.21
C HIS A 33 -17.13 -0.37 17.01
N SER A 34 -17.61 0.79 16.54
CA SER A 34 -16.75 1.96 16.40
C SER A 34 -16.59 2.70 17.71
N PRO A 35 -15.39 2.82 18.28
CA PRO A 35 -15.15 3.59 19.49
C PRO A 35 -15.26 5.09 19.21
N SER A 36 -15.58 5.85 20.26
CA SER A 36 -15.35 7.29 20.29
C SER A 36 -14.02 7.53 20.99
N LEU A 37 -13.06 8.13 20.30
CA LEU A 37 -11.72 8.34 20.82
C LEU A 37 -11.48 9.82 21.13
N LYS A 38 -11.02 10.10 22.34
CA LYS A 38 -10.56 11.43 22.70
C LYS A 38 -9.32 11.77 21.87
N GLU A 39 -9.23 13.01 21.39
CA GLU A 39 -8.14 13.45 20.54
C GLU A 39 -6.77 13.24 21.16
N PRO A 40 -6.51 13.60 22.43
CA PRO A 40 -5.20 13.35 23.05
C PRO A 40 -4.82 11.86 23.11
N VAL A 41 -5.81 10.99 23.33
CA VAL A 41 -5.58 9.53 23.38
C VAL A 41 -5.20 8.97 22.00
N LEU A 42 -5.89 9.43 20.94
CA LEU A 42 -5.56 9.05 19.58
C LEU A 42 -4.17 9.58 19.17
N HIS A 43 -3.86 10.83 19.51
CA HIS A 43 -2.55 11.44 19.27
C HIS A 43 -1.43 10.64 19.95
N GLN A 44 -1.63 10.25 21.22
CA GLN A 44 -0.66 9.44 21.96
C GLN A 44 -0.47 8.06 21.33
N ALA A 45 -1.55 7.40 20.88
CA ALA A 45 -1.47 6.10 20.23
C ALA A 45 -0.68 6.18 18.91
N ILE A 46 -0.92 7.22 18.11
CA ILE A 46 -0.16 7.47 16.87
C ILE A 46 1.32 7.72 17.17
N LEU A 47 1.59 8.56 18.18
CA LEU A 47 2.95 8.90 18.60
C LEU A 47 3.71 7.66 19.07
N ASN A 48 3.07 6.80 19.87
CA ASN A 48 3.67 5.54 20.33
C ASN A 48 4.01 4.61 19.16
N CYS A 49 3.13 4.52 18.14
CA CYS A 49 3.42 3.78 16.92
C CYS A 49 4.65 4.34 16.21
N ILE A 50 4.71 5.64 16.02
CA ILE A 50 5.84 6.32 15.39
C ILE A 50 7.13 6.05 16.17
N GLN A 51 7.13 6.28 17.48
CA GLN A 51 8.30 6.06 18.34
C GLN A 51 8.77 4.61 18.28
N SER A 52 7.84 3.62 18.27
CA SER A 52 8.22 2.21 18.16
C SER A 52 8.88 1.89 16.81
N VAL A 53 8.48 2.57 15.73
CA VAL A 53 9.10 2.44 14.41
C VAL A 53 10.52 3.03 14.42
N PHE A 54 10.71 4.18 15.02
CA PHE A 54 12.04 4.81 15.11
C PHE A 54 13.03 4.03 16.01
N HIS A 55 12.54 3.40 17.07
CA HIS A 55 13.37 2.54 17.93
C HIS A 55 13.81 1.24 17.23
N ASN A 56 13.00 0.72 16.32
CA ASN A 56 13.25 -0.54 15.62
C ASN A 56 13.65 -0.31 14.15
N LYS A 57 14.36 0.80 13.85
CA LYS A 57 14.72 1.21 12.48
C LYS A 57 15.39 0.07 11.70
N GLU A 58 16.31 -0.67 12.32
CA GLU A 58 17.01 -1.79 11.68
C GLU A 58 16.07 -2.97 11.38
N GLU A 59 15.22 -3.38 12.33
CA GLU A 59 14.23 -4.47 12.10
C GLU A 59 13.25 -4.12 10.99
N ILE A 60 12.88 -2.84 10.87
CA ILE A 60 11.97 -2.37 9.83
C ILE A 60 12.64 -2.38 8.46
N MET A 61 13.90 -1.94 8.39
CA MET A 61 14.68 -1.99 7.15
C MET A 61 14.87 -3.43 6.68
N ASP A 62 15.08 -4.36 7.59
CA ASP A 62 15.19 -5.78 7.27
C ASP A 62 13.82 -6.38 6.84
N ALA A 63 12.73 -6.00 7.50
CA ALA A 63 11.37 -6.42 7.11
C ALA A 63 10.97 -5.87 5.74
N ILE A 64 11.37 -4.65 5.39
CA ILE A 64 11.17 -4.06 4.07
C ILE A 64 11.96 -4.85 3.03
N ARG A 65 13.26 -5.10 3.27
CA ARG A 65 14.11 -5.91 2.38
C ARG A 65 13.58 -7.34 2.20
N ASP A 66 13.07 -7.96 3.26
CA ASP A 66 12.47 -9.29 3.18
C ASP A 66 11.14 -9.29 2.44
N THR A 67 10.37 -8.20 2.55
CA THR A 67 9.14 -8.02 1.77
C THR A 67 9.47 -7.81 0.30
N GLU A 68 10.49 -7.00 -0.03
CA GLU A 68 11.00 -6.85 -1.39
C GLU A 68 11.45 -8.19 -1.99
N LYS A 69 12.23 -8.97 -1.24
CA LYS A 69 12.64 -10.31 -1.67
C LYS A 69 11.45 -11.25 -1.87
N LYS A 70 10.44 -11.17 -1.00
CA LYS A 70 9.22 -11.98 -1.13
C LYS A 70 8.36 -11.54 -2.31
N ILE A 71 8.24 -10.25 -2.58
CA ILE A 71 7.54 -9.74 -3.76
C ILE A 71 8.27 -10.18 -5.03
N LEU A 72 9.60 -10.12 -5.05
CA LEU A 72 10.43 -10.63 -6.15
C LEU A 72 10.34 -12.17 -6.31
N MET A 73 10.16 -12.91 -5.20
CA MET A 73 10.08 -14.38 -5.22
C MET A 73 8.63 -14.90 -5.30
N LEU A 74 7.65 -14.20 -4.76
CA LEU A 74 6.23 -14.57 -4.72
C LEU A 74 5.39 -13.85 -5.77
N GLY A 75 5.97 -12.93 -6.53
CA GLY A 75 5.33 -12.49 -7.77
C GLY A 75 4.98 -13.78 -8.52
N ASP A 76 3.69 -14.18 -8.47
CA ASP A 76 3.15 -15.26 -9.29
C ASP A 76 3.87 -15.15 -10.62
N GLY A 77 4.65 -16.18 -11.01
CA GLY A 77 5.54 -16.11 -12.20
C GLY A 77 4.80 -15.71 -13.48
N LYS A 78 3.48 -15.51 -13.37
CA LYS A 78 2.56 -15.00 -14.39
C LYS A 78 2.68 -13.50 -14.66
N ASN A 79 3.12 -12.67 -13.71
CA ASN A 79 3.20 -11.21 -13.82
C ASN A 79 4.63 -10.66 -13.67
N ASN A 80 5.64 -11.53 -13.66
CA ASN A 80 7.03 -11.09 -13.71
C ASN A 80 7.31 -10.46 -15.09
N PRO A 81 7.71 -9.17 -15.16
CA PRO A 81 7.96 -8.49 -16.43
C PRO A 81 9.00 -9.20 -17.30
N GLU A 82 10.05 -9.76 -16.70
CA GLU A 82 11.10 -10.49 -17.42
C GLU A 82 10.56 -11.73 -18.11
N LEU A 83 9.73 -12.52 -17.39
CA LEU A 83 9.08 -13.70 -17.96
C LEU A 83 8.02 -13.33 -19.01
N LEU A 84 7.33 -12.20 -18.85
CA LEU A 84 6.38 -11.70 -19.84
C LEU A 84 7.09 -11.27 -21.11
N ARG A 85 8.22 -10.55 -21.02
CA ARG A 85 9.07 -10.18 -22.18
C ARG A 85 9.58 -11.41 -22.90
N GLN A 86 10.05 -12.42 -22.17
CA GLN A 86 10.53 -13.66 -22.76
C GLN A 86 9.42 -14.37 -23.52
N LYS A 87 8.21 -14.51 -22.97
CA LYS A 87 7.07 -15.11 -23.65
C LYS A 87 6.64 -14.34 -24.90
N ILE A 88 6.66 -13.00 -24.87
CA ILE A 88 6.37 -12.15 -26.03
C ILE A 88 7.41 -12.43 -27.13
N GLN A 89 8.70 -12.51 -26.77
CA GLN A 89 9.78 -12.81 -27.71
C GLN A 89 9.64 -14.21 -28.32
N ASP A 90 9.23 -15.21 -27.53
CA ASP A 90 8.99 -16.58 -28.02
C ASP A 90 7.84 -16.62 -29.03
N ILE A 91 6.77 -15.85 -28.78
CA ILE A 91 5.64 -15.72 -29.73
C ILE A 91 6.09 -15.01 -30.99
N GLU A 92 6.89 -13.93 -30.91
CA GLU A 92 7.42 -13.22 -32.07
C GLU A 92 8.29 -14.14 -32.95
N ASN A 93 9.15 -14.93 -32.32
CA ASN A 93 9.98 -15.92 -33.01
C ASN A 93 9.09 -17.00 -33.68
N GLY A 94 8.06 -17.47 -32.99
CA GLY A 94 7.06 -18.40 -33.54
C GLY A 94 6.32 -17.82 -34.74
N MET A 95 5.88 -16.56 -34.69
CA MET A 95 5.23 -15.86 -35.80
C MET A 95 6.16 -15.73 -37.01
N ALA A 96 7.44 -15.37 -36.77
CA ALA A 96 8.45 -15.29 -37.86
C ALA A 96 8.69 -16.65 -38.53
N ASN A 97 8.76 -17.72 -37.74
CA ASN A 97 8.90 -19.08 -38.27
C ASN A 97 7.66 -19.50 -39.09
N LEU A 98 6.45 -19.17 -38.61
CA LEU A 98 5.19 -19.43 -39.34
C LEU A 98 5.17 -18.69 -40.67
N LEU A 99 5.58 -17.42 -40.71
CA LEU A 99 5.65 -16.65 -41.96
C LEU A 99 6.64 -17.27 -42.97
N THR A 100 7.77 -17.79 -42.47
CA THR A 100 8.75 -18.49 -43.32
C THR A 100 8.17 -19.77 -43.89
N LEU A 101 7.45 -20.56 -43.10
CA LEU A 101 6.79 -21.79 -43.52
C LEU A 101 5.64 -21.51 -44.51
N ALA A 102 4.85 -20.47 -44.27
CA ALA A 102 3.75 -20.05 -45.15
C ALA A 102 4.24 -19.64 -46.54
N SER A 103 5.43 -19.04 -46.63
CA SER A 103 6.05 -18.71 -47.90
C SER A 103 6.46 -19.93 -48.75
N GLN A 104 6.55 -21.11 -48.09
CA GLN A 104 6.95 -22.37 -48.71
C GLN A 104 5.80 -23.36 -48.98
N SER A 105 4.64 -23.15 -48.33
CA SER A 105 3.51 -24.10 -48.38
C SER A 105 2.18 -23.37 -48.36
N PHE A 106 1.32 -23.62 -49.38
CA PHE A 106 -0.03 -23.03 -49.52
C PHE A 106 -1.03 -23.77 -48.60
N HIS A 107 -1.15 -23.38 -47.34
CA HIS A 107 -2.19 -23.86 -46.40
C HIS A 107 -2.84 -22.64 -45.73
N GLY A 108 -3.81 -21.99 -46.46
CA GLY A 108 -4.31 -20.67 -46.11
C GLY A 108 -5.06 -20.59 -44.77
N ASP A 109 -6.05 -21.42 -44.52
CA ASP A 109 -7.02 -21.21 -43.44
C ASP A 109 -6.44 -21.56 -42.04
N GLU A 110 -5.65 -22.61 -41.95
CA GLU A 110 -5.05 -23.05 -40.67
C GLU A 110 -3.94 -22.12 -40.24
N PHE A 111 -3.18 -21.57 -41.18
CA PHE A 111 -2.18 -20.54 -40.97
C PHE A 111 -2.79 -19.25 -40.42
N GLU A 112 -3.86 -18.74 -41.07
CA GLU A 112 -4.54 -17.52 -40.61
C GLU A 112 -5.07 -17.66 -39.20
N LYS A 113 -5.65 -18.78 -38.83
CA LYS A 113 -6.12 -19.06 -37.49
C LYS A 113 -5.03 -19.02 -36.46
N THR A 114 -3.95 -19.77 -36.70
CA THR A 114 -2.80 -19.83 -35.77
C THR A 114 -2.13 -18.49 -35.63
N PHE A 115 -1.94 -17.75 -36.72
CA PHE A 115 -1.34 -16.41 -36.69
C PHE A 115 -2.21 -15.41 -35.91
N ARG A 116 -3.54 -15.49 -36.04
CA ARG A 116 -4.49 -14.66 -35.28
C ARG A 116 -4.41 -15.00 -33.79
N GLU A 117 -4.42 -16.26 -33.40
CA GLU A 117 -4.29 -16.70 -32.01
C GLU A 117 -2.99 -16.20 -31.38
N MET A 118 -1.87 -16.30 -32.10
CA MET A 118 -0.58 -15.76 -31.63
C MET A 118 -0.58 -14.24 -31.50
N THR A 119 -1.25 -13.53 -32.42
CA THR A 119 -1.37 -12.05 -32.35
C THR A 119 -2.21 -11.63 -31.15
N GLU A 120 -3.33 -12.31 -30.88
CA GLU A 120 -4.18 -12.03 -29.73
C GLU A 120 -3.45 -12.31 -28.41
N GLU A 121 -2.71 -13.43 -28.32
CA GLU A 121 -1.95 -13.77 -27.12
C GLU A 121 -0.79 -12.78 -26.89
N LYS A 122 -0.08 -12.37 -27.96
CA LYS A 122 0.93 -11.32 -27.89
C LYS A 122 0.35 -10.01 -27.36
N ALA A 123 -0.80 -9.57 -27.87
CA ALA A 123 -1.47 -8.36 -27.41
C ALA A 123 -1.83 -8.44 -25.92
N ARG A 124 -2.38 -9.58 -25.48
CA ARG A 124 -2.72 -9.83 -24.07
C ARG A 124 -1.49 -9.80 -23.15
N LEU A 125 -0.40 -10.42 -23.55
CA LEU A 125 0.85 -10.42 -22.78
C LEU A 125 1.48 -9.03 -22.74
N THR A 126 1.40 -8.27 -23.82
CA THR A 126 1.90 -6.89 -23.88
C THR A 126 1.13 -5.96 -22.94
N GLU A 127 -0.20 -6.08 -22.88
CA GLU A 127 -1.02 -5.32 -21.94
C GLU A 127 -0.67 -5.66 -20.49
N ARG A 128 -0.50 -6.95 -20.18
CA ARG A 128 -0.08 -7.41 -18.86
C ARG A 128 1.32 -6.92 -18.48
N LEU A 129 2.25 -6.89 -19.42
CA LEU A 129 3.60 -6.35 -19.20
C LEU A 129 3.53 -4.86 -18.86
N GLN A 130 2.78 -4.08 -19.62
CA GLN A 130 2.60 -2.64 -19.33
C GLN A 130 2.00 -2.38 -17.94
N GLN A 131 1.03 -3.21 -17.52
CA GLN A 131 0.45 -3.08 -16.19
C GLN A 131 1.46 -3.45 -15.11
N ALA A 132 2.19 -4.54 -15.27
CA ALA A 132 3.22 -4.97 -14.31
C ALA A 132 4.38 -3.94 -14.20
N GLU A 133 4.76 -3.30 -15.30
CA GLU A 133 5.78 -2.23 -15.29
C GLU A 133 5.27 -0.98 -14.56
N LYS A 134 4.02 -0.57 -14.77
CA LYS A 134 3.41 0.57 -14.04
C LYS A 134 3.29 0.30 -12.55
N ASP A 135 2.93 -0.92 -12.17
CA ASP A 135 2.82 -1.33 -10.77
C ASP A 135 4.20 -1.25 -10.10
N LEU A 136 5.26 -1.74 -10.76
CA LEU A 136 6.65 -1.66 -10.29
C LEU A 136 7.16 -0.21 -10.18
N GLU A 137 6.87 0.65 -11.17
CA GLU A 137 7.24 2.07 -11.10
C GLU A 137 6.54 2.76 -9.93
N GLY A 138 5.27 2.46 -9.68
CA GLY A 138 4.51 2.97 -8.55
C GLY A 138 5.14 2.57 -7.21
N GLU A 139 5.55 1.30 -7.07
CA GLU A 139 6.23 0.78 -5.88
C GLU A 139 7.60 1.42 -5.70
N GLN A 140 8.41 1.55 -6.76
CA GLN A 140 9.73 2.20 -6.71
C GLN A 140 9.65 3.67 -6.28
N ILE A 141 8.65 4.41 -6.76
CA ILE A 141 8.42 5.79 -6.34
C ILE A 141 8.06 5.86 -4.85
N GLN A 142 7.25 4.95 -4.35
CA GLN A 142 6.91 4.86 -2.94
C GLN A 142 8.13 4.52 -2.09
N HIS A 143 8.95 3.56 -2.53
CA HIS A 143 10.21 3.18 -1.87
C HIS A 143 11.22 4.34 -1.85
N MET A 144 11.39 5.06 -2.97
CA MET A 144 12.27 6.23 -3.00
C MET A 144 11.79 7.35 -2.07
N LYS A 145 10.49 7.55 -1.94
CA LYS A 145 9.92 8.52 -0.98
C LYS A 145 10.18 8.07 0.45
N LEU A 146 9.96 6.80 0.77
CA LEU A 146 10.27 6.26 2.10
C LEU A 146 11.77 6.36 2.41
N ASP A 147 12.62 5.98 1.48
CA ASP A 147 14.07 6.02 1.61
C ASP A 147 14.58 7.47 1.73
N SER A 148 13.99 8.42 1.00
CA SER A 148 14.30 9.84 1.14
C SER A 148 13.83 10.40 2.48
N ILE A 149 12.70 9.94 3.00
CA ILE A 149 12.22 10.30 4.34
C ILE A 149 13.14 9.70 5.39
N LEU A 150 13.51 8.44 5.27
CA LEU A 150 14.43 7.76 6.19
C LEU A 150 15.85 8.32 6.11
N LYS A 151 16.33 8.73 4.93
CA LYS A 151 17.65 9.38 4.74
C LYS A 151 17.63 10.86 5.11
N SER A 152 16.52 11.58 4.91
CA SER A 152 16.37 12.95 5.44
C SER A 152 16.24 12.96 6.96
N THR A 153 16.05 11.80 7.59
CA THR A 153 16.13 11.56 9.03
C THR A 153 17.55 11.26 9.53
N ASP A 154 18.58 11.35 8.70
CA ASP A 154 19.99 11.47 9.15
C ASP A 154 20.32 12.83 9.83
N ILE A 155 19.41 13.77 9.76
CA ILE A 155 19.33 14.85 10.73
C ILE A 155 18.75 14.22 12.00
N ASP A 156 19.48 14.16 13.10
CA ASP A 156 19.12 13.82 14.48
C ASP A 156 17.60 13.91 14.80
N LEU A 157 16.77 13.19 14.10
CA LEU A 157 15.35 13.15 14.37
C LEU A 157 15.13 12.24 15.58
N ILE A 158 15.31 12.87 16.72
CA ILE A 158 14.67 12.43 17.95
C ILE A 158 13.17 12.28 17.61
N PRO A 159 12.60 11.07 17.75
CA PRO A 159 11.17 10.90 17.51
C PRO A 159 10.43 11.97 18.33
N PRO A 160 9.44 12.64 17.74
CA PRO A 160 8.77 13.73 18.43
C PRO A 160 8.22 13.22 19.76
N THR A 161 8.49 13.93 20.83
CA THR A 161 7.95 13.64 22.17
C THR A 161 6.51 14.13 22.29
N GLU A 162 6.12 15.07 21.43
CA GLU A 162 4.79 15.64 21.38
C GLU A 162 4.19 15.47 19.98
N PHE A 163 2.85 15.45 19.90
CA PHE A 163 2.13 15.31 18.65
C PHE A 163 2.29 16.58 17.80
N ASP A 164 3.02 16.49 16.71
CA ASP A 164 3.17 17.52 15.69
C ASP A 164 2.43 17.15 14.42
N ASP A 165 1.33 17.88 14.11
CA ASP A 165 0.49 17.64 12.94
C ASP A 165 1.28 17.75 11.62
N PHE A 166 2.23 18.69 11.54
CA PHE A 166 3.06 18.88 10.34
C PHE A 166 4.00 17.68 10.11
N PHE A 167 4.66 17.24 11.17
CA PHE A 167 5.54 16.07 11.12
C PHE A 167 4.76 14.79 10.76
N ILE A 168 3.61 14.58 11.42
CA ILE A 168 2.80 13.37 11.21
C ILE A 168 2.28 13.29 9.78
N ARG A 169 1.79 14.37 9.21
CA ARG A 169 1.33 14.41 7.80
C ARG A 169 2.41 14.09 6.78
N ARG A 170 3.68 14.24 7.13
CA ARG A 170 4.82 13.92 6.26
C ARG A 170 5.17 12.44 6.25
N ILE A 171 4.81 11.68 7.28
CA ILE A 171 5.22 10.28 7.46
C ILE A 171 4.04 9.31 7.52
N VAL A 172 2.86 9.77 7.91
CA VAL A 172 1.65 8.93 8.03
C VAL A 172 0.71 9.16 6.85
N GLU A 173 0.42 8.08 6.14
CA GLU A 173 -0.55 8.09 5.03
C GLU A 173 -1.98 7.93 5.55
N GLN A 174 -2.19 6.99 6.47
CA GLN A 174 -3.51 6.63 6.98
C GLN A 174 -3.43 6.09 8.40
N VAL A 175 -4.47 6.39 9.19
CA VAL A 175 -4.71 5.75 10.49
C VAL A 175 -6.05 5.03 10.43
N THR A 176 -6.03 3.71 10.71
CA THR A 176 -7.22 2.86 10.76
C THR A 176 -7.48 2.41 12.19
N ILE A 177 -8.69 2.65 12.69
CA ILE A 177 -9.09 2.18 14.01
C ILE A 177 -9.61 0.76 13.87
N LEU A 178 -8.86 -0.22 14.40
CA LEU A 178 -9.19 -1.64 14.33
C LEU A 178 -10.18 -2.06 15.42
N SER A 179 -10.02 -1.53 16.63
CA SER A 179 -10.86 -1.84 17.78
C SER A 179 -10.86 -0.70 18.81
N ASN A 180 -11.49 -0.93 19.96
CA ASN A 180 -11.42 -0.01 21.11
C ASN A 180 -10.01 0.12 21.71
N GLU A 181 -9.12 -0.82 21.40
CA GLU A 181 -7.80 -0.96 22.02
C GLU A 181 -6.66 -0.88 21.00
N LYS A 182 -6.95 -0.94 19.68
CA LYS A 182 -5.92 -1.02 18.64
C LYS A 182 -6.17 -0.09 17.47
N ILE A 183 -5.10 0.54 17.01
CA ILE A 183 -5.02 1.26 15.74
C ILE A 183 -3.98 0.62 14.83
N GLU A 184 -4.14 0.81 13.54
CA GLU A 184 -3.12 0.57 12.53
C GLU A 184 -2.71 1.91 11.94
N VAL A 185 -1.42 2.19 11.97
CA VAL A 185 -0.82 3.37 11.35
C VAL A 185 -0.10 2.91 10.09
N ARG A 186 -0.56 3.38 8.94
CA ARG A 186 0.12 3.17 7.66
C ARG A 186 1.00 4.37 7.37
N PHE A 187 2.25 4.09 7.11
CA PHE A 187 3.26 5.09 6.77
C PHE A 187 3.36 5.28 5.26
N ILE A 188 3.80 6.46 4.84
CA ILE A 188 4.13 6.72 3.44
C ILE A 188 5.21 5.72 3.02
N GLY A 189 4.93 4.94 1.95
CA GLY A 189 5.77 3.81 1.53
C GLY A 189 5.16 2.43 1.81
N GLY A 190 3.90 2.38 2.32
CA GLY A 190 3.11 1.16 2.42
C GLY A 190 3.35 0.30 3.68
N PHE A 191 4.31 0.67 4.52
CA PHE A 191 4.54 -0.02 5.80
C PHE A 191 3.43 0.31 6.80
N SER A 192 2.93 -0.70 7.50
CA SER A 192 1.92 -0.54 8.56
C SER A 192 2.43 -1.04 9.91
N LYS A 193 2.05 -0.33 10.96
CA LYS A 193 2.30 -0.73 12.34
C LYS A 193 1.00 -0.73 13.13
N VAL A 194 0.73 -1.83 13.83
CA VAL A 194 -0.37 -1.92 14.79
C VAL A 194 0.13 -1.48 16.16
N GLY A 195 -0.61 -0.58 16.78
CA GLY A 195 -0.32 -0.08 18.13
C GLY A 195 -1.55 -0.08 19.02
N ASP A 196 -1.29 -0.03 20.32
CA ASP A 196 -2.34 -0.02 21.33
C ASP A 196 -2.84 1.40 21.62
N ILE A 197 -4.14 1.52 21.82
CA ILE A 197 -4.78 2.75 22.28
C ILE A 197 -4.65 2.80 23.80
N PRO A 198 -4.01 3.81 24.38
CA PRO A 198 -3.93 3.96 25.83
C PRO A 198 -5.32 3.95 26.47
N LYS A 199 -5.49 3.21 27.56
CA LYS A 199 -6.74 3.23 28.31
C LYS A 199 -6.94 4.62 28.90
N ASN A 200 -8.10 5.22 28.65
CA ASN A 200 -8.47 6.45 29.33
C ASN A 200 -8.47 6.20 30.85
N GLU A 201 -7.51 6.79 31.56
CA GLU A 201 -7.70 6.95 32.99
C GLU A 201 -8.93 7.80 33.22
N LYS A 202 -9.81 7.31 34.07
CA LYS A 202 -11.09 7.95 34.42
C LYS A 202 -10.88 9.16 35.29
#